data_101a857db36e22f4506fe55d2c51f4b5
#
_entry.id   101a857db36e22f4506fe55d2c51f4b5
#
_cell.length_a   1.000
_cell.length_b   1.000
_cell.length_c   1.000
_cell.angle_alpha   90.00
_cell.angle_beta   90.00
_cell.angle_gamma   90.00
#
_symmetry.space_group_name_H-M   'P 1'
#
loop_
_entity.id
_entity.type
_entity.pdbx_description
1 polymer ?
#
loop_
_entity_poly.entity_id
_entity_poly.type
_entity_poly.pdbx_seq_one_letter_code
_entity_poly.pdbx_strand_id
1 'polypeptide(L)'
;KDSRVRMEYNQPFKYLMILNKDKVYVKDGAKESKVSTRSNKIFQQINKIMIDCMQGTMLDNTDFKTRVFESKTNALVELTPVSKGMKEMFKSINVVVDKKDFSVASIQMLELSGDNTIMRFTNKELNASIPDTLFDIK
;
A
#
# COMPACT_ATOMS: atom_id res chain seq x y z
N LYS A 1 3.44 -10.60 -3.68
CA LYS A 1 4.44 -11.49 -4.27
C LYS A 1 5.01 -10.86 -5.52
N ASP A 2 6.33 -10.73 -5.63
CA ASP A 2 7.05 -10.25 -6.83
C ASP A 2 6.50 -8.92 -7.38
N SER A 3 6.28 -7.94 -6.49
CA SER A 3 5.67 -6.64 -6.81
C SER A 3 4.26 -6.73 -7.39
N ARG A 4 3.54 -7.81 -7.09
CA ARG A 4 2.14 -8.01 -7.43
C ARG A 4 1.28 -7.95 -6.19
N VAL A 5 0.13 -7.33 -6.31
CA VAL A 5 -0.84 -7.16 -5.21
C VAL A 5 -2.23 -7.56 -5.68
N ARG A 6 -2.93 -8.33 -4.86
CA ARG A 6 -4.35 -8.60 -5.00
C ARG A 6 -5.06 -8.14 -3.74
N MET A 7 -6.07 -7.32 -3.88
CA MET A 7 -6.91 -6.82 -2.79
C MET A 7 -8.36 -7.14 -3.08
N GLU A 8 -9.01 -7.77 -2.15
CA GLU A 8 -10.45 -8.07 -2.21
C GLU A 8 -11.16 -7.40 -1.04
N TYR A 9 -12.18 -6.62 -1.36
CA TYR A 9 -13.09 -6.03 -0.39
C TYR A 9 -14.39 -6.82 -0.41
N ASN A 10 -14.81 -7.29 0.74
CA ASN A 10 -16.04 -8.08 0.89
C ASN A 10 -17.19 -7.26 1.43
N GLN A 11 -16.90 -6.16 2.11
CA GLN A 11 -17.88 -5.27 2.74
C GLN A 11 -17.40 -3.82 2.67
N PRO A 12 -18.32 -2.85 2.57
CA PRO A 12 -19.76 -2.98 2.35
C PRO A 12 -20.12 -3.43 0.94
N PHE A 13 -19.19 -3.32 -0.02
CA PHE A 13 -19.35 -3.71 -1.42
C PHE A 13 -18.24 -4.67 -1.84
N LYS A 14 -18.57 -5.56 -2.76
CA LYS A 14 -17.56 -6.44 -3.36
C LYS A 14 -16.70 -5.63 -4.35
N TYR A 15 -15.42 -5.61 -4.09
CA TYR A 15 -14.45 -4.91 -4.92
C TYR A 15 -13.17 -5.75 -5.02
N LEU A 16 -12.65 -5.89 -6.22
CA LEU A 16 -11.40 -6.59 -6.47
C LEU A 16 -10.44 -5.67 -7.20
N MET A 17 -9.24 -5.54 -6.69
CA MET A 17 -8.14 -4.86 -7.36
C MET A 17 -6.95 -5.80 -7.48
N ILE A 18 -6.41 -5.91 -8.69
CA ILE A 18 -5.17 -6.65 -8.96
C ILE A 18 -4.17 -5.68 -9.57
N LEU A 19 -3.02 -5.59 -8.92
CA LEU A 19 -1.83 -4.92 -9.44
C LEU A 19 -0.86 -6.01 -9.90
N ASN A 20 -0.55 -6.05 -11.18
CA ASN A 20 0.43 -6.97 -11.73
C ASN A 20 1.39 -6.20 -12.64
N LYS A 21 2.57 -5.88 -12.08
CA LYS A 21 3.57 -5.04 -12.73
C LYS A 21 3.00 -3.65 -13.08
N ASP A 22 2.82 -3.37 -14.36
CA ASP A 22 2.31 -2.10 -14.89
C ASP A 22 0.81 -2.13 -15.24
N LYS A 23 0.12 -3.20 -14.88
CA LYS A 23 -1.31 -3.38 -15.16
C LYS A 23 -2.13 -3.35 -13.88
N VAL A 24 -3.23 -2.62 -13.91
CA VAL A 24 -4.23 -2.60 -12.85
C VAL A 24 -5.54 -3.14 -13.41
N TYR A 25 -6.09 -4.11 -12.73
CA TYR A 25 -7.44 -4.59 -12.96
C TYR A 25 -8.32 -4.23 -11.77
N VAL A 26 -9.46 -3.66 -12.05
CA VAL A 26 -10.45 -3.31 -11.02
C VAL A 26 -11.79 -3.89 -11.42
N LYS A 27 -12.42 -4.59 -10.49
CA LYS A 27 -13.80 -5.06 -10.61
C LYS A 27 -14.62 -4.52 -9.45
N ASP A 28 -15.60 -3.71 -9.77
CA ASP A 28 -16.54 -3.11 -8.82
C ASP A 28 -17.97 -3.57 -9.18
N GLY A 29 -18.45 -4.59 -8.45
CA GLY A 29 -19.69 -5.25 -8.79
C GLY A 29 -19.67 -5.85 -10.21
N ALA A 30 -20.50 -5.32 -11.11
CA ALA A 30 -20.57 -5.76 -12.50
C ALA A 30 -19.63 -4.98 -13.44
N LYS A 31 -19.01 -3.89 -12.97
CA LYS A 31 -18.12 -3.06 -13.77
C LYS A 31 -16.69 -3.55 -13.68
N GLU A 32 -16.04 -3.68 -14.81
CA GLU A 32 -14.65 -4.06 -14.92
C GLU A 32 -13.85 -2.97 -15.64
N SER A 33 -12.67 -2.66 -15.14
CA SER A 33 -11.75 -1.71 -15.72
C SER A 33 -10.33 -2.27 -15.74
N LYS A 34 -9.64 -2.07 -16.84
CA LYS A 34 -8.21 -2.38 -16.97
C LYS A 34 -7.48 -1.10 -17.32
N VAL A 35 -6.51 -0.73 -16.50
CA VAL A 35 -5.75 0.50 -16.65
C VAL A 35 -4.26 0.18 -16.59
N SER A 36 -3.48 0.86 -17.43
CA SER A 36 -2.02 0.82 -17.31
C SER A 36 -1.57 1.80 -16.23
N THR A 37 -0.75 1.33 -15.29
CA THR A 37 -0.16 2.20 -14.27
C THR A 37 0.83 3.21 -14.86
N ARG A 38 1.37 2.94 -16.05
CA ARG A 38 2.29 3.85 -16.73
C ARG A 38 1.67 5.20 -17.05
N SER A 39 0.36 5.24 -17.31
CA SER A 39 -0.38 6.46 -17.60
C SER A 39 -0.98 7.12 -16.37
N ASN A 40 -0.92 6.49 -15.20
CA ASN A 40 -1.52 7.00 -13.96
C ASN A 40 -0.48 7.03 -12.83
N LYS A 41 0.08 8.23 -12.62
CA LYS A 41 1.10 8.45 -11.58
C LYS A 41 0.61 8.17 -10.17
N ILE A 42 -0.68 8.36 -9.89
CA ILE A 42 -1.28 8.13 -8.58
C ILE A 42 -1.17 6.64 -8.22
N PHE A 43 -1.58 5.75 -9.13
CA PHE A 43 -1.48 4.31 -8.91
C PHE A 43 -0.03 3.83 -8.79
N GLN A 44 0.88 4.39 -9.58
CA GLN A 44 2.31 4.07 -9.46
C GLN A 44 2.85 4.40 -8.06
N GLN A 45 2.51 5.57 -7.54
CA GLN A 45 2.99 6.04 -6.25
C GLN A 45 2.41 5.25 -5.09
N ILE A 46 1.11 4.98 -5.10
CA ILE A 46 0.45 4.14 -4.10
C ILE A 46 1.04 2.73 -4.10
N ASN A 47 1.21 2.16 -5.30
CA ASN A 47 1.81 0.83 -5.45
C ASN A 47 3.25 0.80 -4.90
N LYS A 48 4.05 1.82 -5.20
CA LYS A 48 5.41 1.94 -4.68
C LYS A 48 5.43 2.00 -3.15
N ILE A 49 4.58 2.81 -2.54
CA ILE A 49 4.48 2.91 -1.08
C ILE A 49 4.13 1.56 -0.47
N MET A 50 3.14 0.86 -1.04
CA MET A 50 2.74 -0.46 -0.55
C MET A 50 3.86 -1.49 -0.66
N ILE A 51 4.59 -1.49 -1.77
CA ILE A 51 5.73 -2.39 -1.98
C ILE A 51 6.85 -2.04 -1.00
N ASP A 52 7.20 -0.78 -0.86
CA ASP A 52 8.24 -0.32 0.06
C ASP A 52 7.91 -0.71 1.51
N CYS A 53 6.64 -0.58 1.91
CA CYS A 53 6.19 -1.03 3.23
C CYS A 53 6.33 -2.54 3.42
N MET A 54 5.93 -3.32 2.42
CA MET A 54 6.00 -4.79 2.50
C MET A 54 7.43 -5.34 2.46
N GLN A 55 8.32 -4.66 1.75
CA GLN A 55 9.73 -5.06 1.61
C GLN A 55 10.64 -4.44 2.68
N GLY A 56 10.12 -3.50 3.48
CA GLY A 56 10.91 -2.78 4.46
C GLY A 56 11.85 -1.72 3.86
N THR A 57 11.68 -1.36 2.60
CA THR A 57 12.50 -0.36 1.89
C THR A 57 11.94 1.06 1.97
N MET A 58 10.89 1.28 2.76
CA MET A 58 10.25 2.59 2.91
C MET A 58 11.20 3.69 3.42
N LEU A 59 12.22 3.33 4.18
CA LEU A 59 13.21 4.28 4.71
C LEU A 59 14.13 4.84 3.62
N ASP A 60 14.26 4.14 2.50
CA ASP A 60 15.12 4.52 1.38
C ASP A 60 14.37 5.38 0.35
N ASN A 61 13.07 5.60 0.55
CA ASN A 61 12.27 6.39 -0.37
C ASN A 61 12.55 7.88 -0.22
N THR A 62 13.16 8.49 -1.24
CA THR A 62 13.56 9.90 -1.24
C THR A 62 12.40 10.88 -1.41
N ASP A 63 11.20 10.41 -1.74
CA ASP A 63 10.00 11.24 -1.83
C ASP A 63 9.47 11.67 -0.46
N PHE A 64 9.98 11.06 0.61
CA PHE A 64 9.55 11.30 1.99
C PHE A 64 10.71 11.59 2.92
N LYS A 65 10.46 12.50 3.86
CA LYS A 65 11.29 12.63 5.06
C LYS A 65 10.75 11.67 6.10
N THR A 66 11.63 10.86 6.68
CA THR A 66 11.25 9.78 7.57
C THR A 66 11.67 10.07 9.00
N ARG A 67 10.76 9.82 9.94
CA ARG A 67 11.04 9.82 11.40
C ARG A 67 10.58 8.49 11.97
N VAL A 68 11.36 7.92 12.88
CA VAL A 68 11.07 6.63 13.51
C VAL A 68 10.94 6.81 15.00
N PHE A 69 9.84 6.35 15.57
CA PHE A 69 9.57 6.30 16.99
C PHE A 69 9.40 4.85 17.42
N GLU A 70 10.00 4.48 18.53
CA GLU A 70 9.96 3.09 18.99
C GLU A 70 9.29 2.96 20.35
N SER A 71 8.50 1.90 20.51
CA SER A 71 8.05 1.36 21.78
C SER A 71 8.63 -0.05 21.98
N LYS A 72 8.26 -0.71 23.08
CA LYS A 72 8.70 -2.10 23.34
C LYS A 72 8.21 -3.09 22.28
N THR A 73 7.01 -2.86 21.75
CA THR A 73 6.31 -3.81 20.87
C THR A 73 6.22 -3.36 19.42
N ASN A 74 6.28 -2.05 19.17
CA ASN A 74 6.06 -1.47 17.83
C ASN A 74 7.09 -0.40 17.50
N ALA A 75 7.26 -0.17 16.20
CA ALA A 75 7.92 1.01 15.67
C ALA A 75 6.90 1.81 14.83
N LEU A 76 6.87 3.11 15.03
CA LEU A 76 6.10 4.03 14.19
C LEU A 76 7.03 4.72 13.22
N VAL A 77 6.77 4.55 11.94
CA VAL A 77 7.48 5.24 10.86
C VAL A 77 6.57 6.34 10.32
N GLU A 78 6.96 7.58 10.55
CA GLU A 78 6.26 8.75 10.05
C GLU A 78 6.91 9.21 8.75
N LEU A 79 6.13 9.21 7.68
CA LEU A 79 6.55 9.65 6.36
C LEU A 79 5.92 11.00 6.04
N THR A 80 6.77 12.02 5.90
CA THR A 80 6.35 13.37 5.50
C THR A 80 6.74 13.59 4.05
N PRO A 81 5.78 13.87 3.14
CA PRO A 81 6.07 14.11 1.75
C PRO A 81 7.02 15.29 1.55
N VAL A 82 8.04 15.12 0.71
CA VAL A 82 8.97 16.19 0.32
C VAL A 82 8.93 16.44 -1.19
N SER A 83 8.66 15.44 -2.00
CA SER A 83 8.47 15.64 -3.42
C SER A 83 7.15 16.35 -3.74
N LYS A 84 7.13 17.11 -4.84
CA LYS A 84 5.93 17.86 -5.25
C LYS A 84 4.73 16.93 -5.44
N GLY A 85 4.89 15.82 -6.14
CA GLY A 85 3.79 14.89 -6.41
C GLY A 85 3.18 14.30 -5.15
N MET A 86 4.02 13.94 -4.18
CA MET A 86 3.53 13.39 -2.90
C MET A 86 2.87 14.45 -2.02
N LYS A 87 3.39 15.68 -2.01
CA LYS A 87 2.79 16.81 -1.28
C LYS A 87 1.40 17.18 -1.79
N GLU A 88 1.12 16.96 -3.06
CA GLU A 88 -0.18 17.21 -3.66
C GLU A 88 -1.22 16.15 -3.26
N MET A 89 -0.79 14.99 -2.80
CA MET A 89 -1.67 13.87 -2.44
C MET A 89 -1.85 13.70 -0.94
N PHE A 90 -0.75 13.78 -0.17
CA PHE A 90 -0.74 13.43 1.24
C PHE A 90 -0.15 14.52 2.11
N LYS A 91 -0.69 14.67 3.32
CA LYS A 91 -0.06 15.44 4.41
C LYS A 91 0.97 14.60 5.12
N SER A 92 0.63 13.36 5.42
CA SER A 92 1.51 12.40 6.11
C SER A 92 1.05 10.97 5.88
N ILE A 93 1.99 10.04 6.02
CA ILE A 93 1.71 8.61 6.06
C ILE A 93 2.41 8.04 7.29
N ASN A 94 1.67 7.33 8.12
CA ASN A 94 2.17 6.67 9.31
C ASN A 94 2.10 5.17 9.15
N VAL A 95 3.23 4.49 9.33
CA VAL A 95 3.34 3.04 9.23
C VAL A 95 3.71 2.48 10.59
N VAL A 96 2.90 1.59 11.13
CA VAL A 96 3.20 0.88 12.37
C VAL A 96 3.75 -0.50 12.01
N VAL A 97 4.94 -0.79 12.52
CA VAL A 97 5.63 -2.07 12.32
C VAL A 97 5.63 -2.85 13.63
N ASP A 98 5.22 -4.10 13.58
CA ASP A 98 5.29 -5.01 14.72
C ASP A 98 6.72 -5.52 14.89
N LYS A 99 7.32 -5.28 16.06
CA LYS A 99 8.69 -5.72 16.35
C LYS A 99 8.83 -7.23 16.50
N LYS A 100 7.74 -7.95 16.70
CA LYS A 100 7.76 -9.40 16.85
C LYS A 100 8.23 -10.12 15.57
N ASP A 101 7.74 -9.65 14.43
CA ASP A 101 8.03 -10.26 13.11
C ASP A 101 8.49 -9.25 12.05
N PHE A 102 8.63 -7.97 12.43
CA PHE A 102 8.98 -6.85 11.57
C PHE A 102 8.01 -6.66 10.40
N SER A 103 6.78 -7.12 10.55
CA SER A 103 5.73 -6.91 9.57
C SER A 103 4.94 -5.63 9.84
N VAL A 104 4.33 -5.09 8.79
CA VAL A 104 3.47 -3.91 8.92
C VAL A 104 2.17 -4.29 9.62
N ALA A 105 1.87 -3.61 10.73
CA ALA A 105 0.63 -3.79 11.48
C ALA A 105 -0.48 -2.88 10.98
N SER A 106 -0.16 -1.63 10.62
CA SER A 106 -1.12 -0.68 10.06
C SER A 106 -0.44 0.40 9.22
N ILE A 107 -1.22 0.95 8.30
CA ILE A 107 -0.84 2.12 7.52
C ILE A 107 -1.97 3.15 7.66
N GLN A 108 -1.63 4.36 8.03
CA GLN A 108 -2.55 5.50 8.07
C GLN A 108 -2.09 6.53 7.06
N MET A 109 -2.96 6.87 6.14
CA MET A 109 -2.72 7.90 5.13
C MET A 109 -3.65 9.08 5.41
N LEU A 110 -3.06 10.24 5.69
CA LEU A 110 -3.78 11.49 5.80
C LEU A 110 -3.65 12.24 4.48
N GLU A 111 -4.75 12.36 3.76
CA GLU A 111 -4.81 13.03 2.47
C GLU A 111 -4.87 14.56 2.63
N LEU A 112 -4.48 15.28 1.59
CA LEU A 112 -4.53 16.75 1.58
C LEU A 112 -5.96 17.29 1.73
N SER A 113 -6.95 16.54 1.21
CA SER A 113 -8.38 16.84 1.36
C SER A 113 -8.88 16.80 2.82
N GLY A 114 -8.10 16.20 3.72
CA GLY A 114 -8.50 15.94 5.11
C GLY A 114 -9.03 14.53 5.34
N ASP A 115 -9.21 13.75 4.28
CA ASP A 115 -9.61 12.35 4.39
C ASP A 115 -8.49 11.53 5.04
N ASN A 116 -8.92 10.56 5.84
CA ASN A 116 -8.02 9.71 6.60
C ASN A 116 -8.34 8.25 6.30
N THR A 117 -7.38 7.54 5.73
CA THR A 117 -7.50 6.13 5.43
C THR A 117 -6.61 5.34 6.36
N ILE A 118 -7.19 4.37 7.07
CA ILE A 118 -6.46 3.47 7.96
C ILE A 118 -6.63 2.05 7.46
N MET A 119 -5.50 1.39 7.17
CA MET A 119 -5.45 -0.04 6.85
C MET A 119 -4.82 -0.78 8.02
N ARG A 120 -5.51 -1.75 8.58
CA ARG A 120 -4.99 -2.65 9.61
C ARG A 120 -4.85 -4.04 9.04
N PHE A 121 -3.68 -4.63 9.24
CA PHE A 121 -3.36 -5.97 8.76
C PHE A 121 -3.52 -6.96 9.90
N THR A 122 -4.42 -7.90 9.75
CA THR A 122 -4.71 -8.96 10.72
C THR A 122 -4.55 -10.32 10.09
N ASN A 123 -4.35 -11.36 10.90
CA ASN A 123 -4.20 -12.74 10.44
C ASN A 123 -3.13 -12.87 9.34
N LYS A 124 -1.99 -12.21 9.56
CA LYS A 124 -0.90 -12.16 8.58
C LYS A 124 -0.21 -13.51 8.46
N GLU A 125 0.02 -13.92 7.22
CA GLU A 125 0.82 -15.09 6.89
C GLU A 125 2.03 -14.64 6.06
N LEU A 126 3.21 -14.73 6.64
CA LEU A 126 4.46 -14.34 5.97
C LEU A 126 5.01 -15.53 5.17
N ASN A 127 5.50 -15.23 3.97
CA ASN A 127 6.11 -16.21 3.08
C ASN A 127 5.19 -17.40 2.71
N ALA A 128 3.87 -17.19 2.77
CA ALA A 128 2.90 -18.18 2.34
C ALA A 128 3.01 -18.43 0.82
N SER A 129 2.75 -19.68 0.44
CA SER A 129 2.68 -20.03 -0.98
C SER A 129 1.40 -19.45 -1.60
N ILE A 130 1.56 -18.55 -2.56
CA ILE A 130 0.44 -17.92 -3.25
C ILE A 130 0.51 -18.30 -4.73
N PRO A 131 -0.52 -18.95 -5.29
CA PRO A 131 -0.56 -19.29 -6.71
C PRO A 131 -0.47 -18.05 -7.60
N ASP A 132 0.28 -18.13 -8.67
CA ASP A 132 0.44 -17.01 -9.62
C ASP A 132 -0.86 -16.67 -10.33
N THR A 133 -1.76 -17.63 -10.49
CA THR A 133 -3.08 -17.46 -11.10
C THR A 133 -3.97 -16.42 -10.37
N LEU A 134 -3.72 -16.17 -9.09
CA LEU A 134 -4.45 -15.15 -8.34
C LEU A 134 -4.16 -13.71 -8.80
N PHE A 135 -3.06 -13.52 -9.51
CA PHE A 135 -2.64 -12.21 -10.04
C PHE A 135 -2.90 -12.07 -11.54
N ASP A 136 -3.52 -13.06 -12.17
CA ASP A 136 -3.84 -13.00 -13.58
C ASP A 136 -4.92 -11.95 -13.86
N ILE A 137 -4.67 -11.13 -14.85
CA ILE A 137 -5.60 -10.13 -15.37
C ILE A 137 -6.15 -10.68 -16.68
N LYS A 138 -7.42 -11.04 -16.64
CA LYS A 138 -8.13 -11.59 -17.81
C LYS A 138 -8.52 -10.52 -18.83
#